data_ecd809c46c2839dacbc3aa364e3f72de
#
_entry.id   ecd809c46c2839dacbc3aa364e3f72de
#
_cell.length_a   1.000
_cell.length_b   1.000
_cell.length_c   1.000
_cell.angle_alpha   90.00
_cell.angle_beta   90.00
_cell.angle_gamma   90.00
#
_symmetry.space_group_name_H-M   'P 1'
#
loop_
_entity.id
_entity.type
_entity.pdbx_description
1 polymer ?
#
loop_
_entity_poly.entity_id
_entity_poly.type
_entity_poly.pdbx_seq_one_letter_code
_entity_poly.pdbx_strand_id
1 'polypeptide(L)'
;MSSLFEAYITNLGKYNEGRLVGETLKFPATTEEAQTLLKRIDVDGVRYEEIFITSFDGDVLGLYDHLGEYESIDELNHLAHVLSDLDQSDIEKFEAVIDSGEYTGSVHDLINLAQNLDCYDFYPGIDSEEALGRVYIEEMEMLDVPDDVLPYFDFEAYGRDARINDGGHFAPGGYVFNNGGKLVERYHGMEDIPPEHRIFAYPKLNIREQMAAYQEVIDRSALNEEKQRLPASREER
;
A
#
# COMPACT_ATOMS: atom_id res chain seq x y z
N MET A 1 1.94 -9.64 16.60
CA MET A 1 2.86 -8.98 15.67
C MET A 1 2.57 -7.49 15.73
N SER A 2 3.58 -6.63 15.55
CA SER A 2 3.32 -5.20 15.39
C SER A 2 2.59 -4.99 14.06
N SER A 3 1.59 -4.11 14.02
CA SER A 3 0.93 -3.71 12.78
C SER A 3 1.90 -2.84 11.98
N LEU A 4 2.06 -3.09 10.69
CA LEU A 4 2.88 -2.28 9.79
C LEU A 4 2.09 -1.10 9.25
N PHE A 5 0.85 -1.36 8.87
CA PHE A 5 -0.10 -0.34 8.42
C PHE A 5 -1.54 -0.78 8.71
N GLU A 6 -2.45 0.14 8.58
CA GLU A 6 -3.87 -0.09 8.78
C GLU A 6 -4.71 0.62 7.71
N ALA A 7 -5.89 0.10 7.44
CA ALA A 7 -6.85 0.69 6.50
C ALA A 7 -8.21 0.86 7.17
N TYR A 8 -8.87 2.00 6.94
CA TYR A 8 -10.23 2.22 7.37
C TYR A 8 -11.19 1.67 6.31
N ILE A 9 -11.77 0.50 6.61
CA ILE A 9 -12.68 -0.25 5.74
C ILE A 9 -14.11 0.25 5.94
N THR A 10 -14.76 0.69 4.86
CA THR A 10 -16.10 1.28 4.89
C THR A 10 -17.10 0.43 4.10
N ASN A 11 -18.31 0.28 4.62
CA ASN A 11 -19.43 -0.34 3.92
C ASN A 11 -19.95 0.58 2.81
N LEU A 12 -19.72 0.19 1.54
CA LEU A 12 -20.08 0.99 0.37
C LEU A 12 -21.60 1.17 0.22
N GLY A 13 -22.37 0.13 0.51
CA GLY A 13 -23.83 0.21 0.41
C GLY A 13 -24.42 1.22 1.40
N LYS A 14 -23.97 1.24 2.65
CA LYS A 14 -24.37 2.23 3.64
C LYS A 14 -23.88 3.64 3.32
N TYR A 15 -22.67 3.75 2.78
CA TYR A 15 -22.14 5.03 2.33
C TYR A 15 -23.04 5.63 1.23
N ASN A 16 -23.48 4.82 0.28
CA ASN A 16 -24.43 5.24 -0.77
C ASN A 16 -25.82 5.63 -0.22
N GLU A 17 -26.17 5.11 0.97
CA GLU A 17 -27.37 5.51 1.72
C GLU A 17 -27.18 6.79 2.57
N GLY A 18 -26.01 7.43 2.49
CA GLY A 18 -25.65 8.61 3.29
C GLY A 18 -25.22 8.30 4.73
N ARG A 19 -24.78 7.08 5.01
CA ARG A 19 -24.35 6.62 6.34
C ARG A 19 -22.90 6.16 6.28
N LEU A 20 -22.00 6.86 6.94
CA LEU A 20 -20.62 6.44 7.08
C LEU A 20 -20.51 5.37 8.17
N VAL A 21 -20.28 4.13 7.78
CA VAL A 21 -20.10 2.98 8.67
C VAL A 21 -18.85 2.24 8.25
N GLY A 22 -17.83 2.28 9.07
CA GLY A 22 -16.53 1.66 8.81
C GLY A 22 -15.75 1.42 10.10
N GLU A 23 -14.69 0.65 10.00
CA GLU A 23 -13.77 0.31 11.10
C GLU A 23 -12.37 0.08 10.55
N THR A 24 -11.34 0.28 11.37
CA THR A 24 -9.93 0.08 11.01
C THR A 24 -9.56 -1.40 11.08
N LEU A 25 -8.96 -1.91 10.00
CA LEU A 25 -8.28 -3.21 9.94
C LEU A 25 -6.77 -2.98 9.95
N LYS A 26 -6.08 -3.65 10.86
CA LYS A 26 -4.62 -3.62 10.97
C LYS A 26 -4.01 -4.77 10.20
N PHE A 27 -2.96 -4.51 9.44
CA PHE A 27 -2.25 -5.51 8.64
C PHE A 27 -0.84 -5.80 9.19
N PRO A 28 -0.40 -7.09 9.15
CA PRO A 28 -1.14 -8.27 8.71
C PRO A 28 -2.25 -8.64 9.71
N ALA A 29 -3.35 -9.19 9.17
CA ALA A 29 -4.55 -9.58 9.90
C ALA A 29 -4.87 -11.07 9.69
N THR A 30 -5.77 -11.60 10.54
CA THR A 30 -6.33 -12.93 10.40
C THR A 30 -7.73 -12.90 9.77
N THR A 31 -8.18 -14.05 9.25
CA THR A 31 -9.55 -14.19 8.71
C THR A 31 -10.60 -13.87 9.79
N GLU A 32 -10.36 -14.24 11.05
CA GLU A 32 -11.27 -13.95 12.16
C GLU A 32 -11.39 -12.46 12.45
N GLU A 33 -10.29 -11.73 12.37
CA GLU A 33 -10.29 -10.28 12.55
C GLU A 33 -11.04 -9.59 11.41
N ALA A 34 -10.76 -9.98 10.16
CA ALA A 34 -11.46 -9.46 8.99
C ALA A 34 -12.98 -9.74 9.06
N GLN A 35 -13.39 -10.98 9.36
CA GLN A 35 -14.81 -11.33 9.53
C GLN A 35 -15.48 -10.58 10.67
N THR A 36 -14.77 -10.37 11.77
CA THR A 36 -15.29 -9.62 12.92
C THR A 36 -15.53 -8.16 12.54
N LEU A 37 -14.60 -7.55 11.83
CA LEU A 37 -14.74 -6.19 11.32
C LEU A 37 -15.92 -6.11 10.35
N LEU A 38 -15.98 -6.97 9.32
CA LEU A 38 -17.07 -6.99 8.35
C LEU A 38 -18.46 -7.10 9.04
N LYS A 39 -18.55 -7.95 10.08
CA LYS A 39 -19.78 -8.08 10.86
C LYS A 39 -20.15 -6.78 11.58
N ARG A 40 -19.19 -6.05 12.14
CA ARG A 40 -19.43 -4.80 12.87
C ARG A 40 -19.86 -3.66 11.94
N ILE A 41 -19.36 -3.65 10.70
CA ILE A 41 -19.75 -2.67 9.70
C ILE A 41 -20.97 -3.12 8.87
N ASP A 42 -21.62 -4.23 9.25
CA ASP A 42 -22.80 -4.82 8.59
C ASP A 42 -22.56 -5.28 7.14
N VAL A 43 -21.34 -5.68 6.77
CA VAL A 43 -21.04 -6.35 5.51
C VAL A 43 -21.11 -7.86 5.74
N ASP A 44 -22.16 -8.48 5.22
CA ASP A 44 -22.47 -9.90 5.50
C ASP A 44 -22.61 -10.79 4.24
N GLY A 45 -22.39 -10.21 3.06
CA GLY A 45 -22.50 -10.92 1.79
C GLY A 45 -23.94 -11.20 1.36
N VAL A 46 -24.96 -10.58 2.03
CA VAL A 46 -26.38 -10.68 1.68
C VAL A 46 -27.04 -9.31 1.63
N ARG A 47 -26.97 -8.53 2.72
CA ARG A 47 -27.52 -7.16 2.78
C ARG A 47 -26.60 -6.15 2.14
N TYR A 48 -25.31 -6.27 2.41
CA TYR A 48 -24.23 -5.48 1.88
C TYR A 48 -23.06 -6.40 1.56
N GLU A 49 -22.51 -6.25 0.36
CA GLU A 49 -21.44 -7.11 -0.16
C GLU A 49 -20.14 -6.32 -0.39
N GLU A 50 -20.25 -5.02 -0.65
CA GLU A 50 -19.14 -4.23 -1.11
C GLU A 50 -18.55 -3.36 0.00
N ILE A 51 -17.23 -3.27 -0.03
CA ILE A 51 -16.44 -2.39 0.83
C ILE A 51 -15.56 -1.48 -0.03
N PHE A 52 -15.12 -0.38 0.56
CA PHE A 52 -14.05 0.44 0.02
C PHE A 52 -13.21 0.99 1.17
N ILE A 53 -12.02 1.46 0.85
CA ILE A 53 -11.06 1.98 1.83
C ILE A 53 -11.09 3.50 1.77
N THR A 54 -11.32 4.15 2.90
CA THR A 54 -11.40 5.62 2.96
C THR A 54 -10.11 6.27 3.42
N SER A 55 -9.24 5.54 4.12
CA SER A 55 -7.92 6.01 4.52
C SER A 55 -7.00 4.86 4.86
N PHE A 56 -5.70 5.13 4.75
CA PHE A 56 -4.62 4.30 5.26
C PHE A 56 -3.83 5.07 6.31
N ASP A 57 -3.19 4.35 7.25
CA ASP A 57 -2.27 4.89 8.25
C ASP A 57 -1.23 3.83 8.65
N GLY A 58 -0.07 4.23 9.19
CA GLY A 58 0.98 3.33 9.69
C GLY A 58 2.39 3.89 9.51
N ASP A 59 3.39 3.02 9.72
CA ASP A 59 4.79 3.41 9.88
C ASP A 59 5.63 3.36 8.59
N VAL A 60 5.11 2.80 7.47
CA VAL A 60 5.83 2.71 6.19
C VAL A 60 5.65 4.01 5.41
N LEU A 61 6.71 4.81 5.32
CA LEU A 61 6.68 6.15 4.70
C LEU A 61 6.39 6.05 3.19
N GLY A 62 5.52 6.93 2.70
CA GLY A 62 5.20 7.02 1.27
C GLY A 62 4.25 5.93 0.74
N LEU A 63 4.04 4.82 1.48
CA LEU A 63 3.22 3.69 1.00
C LEU A 63 1.79 4.11 0.61
N TYR A 64 1.17 4.98 1.41
CA TYR A 64 -0.25 5.31 1.26
C TYR A 64 -0.57 6.15 0.03
N ASP A 65 0.41 6.85 -0.52
CA ASP A 65 0.29 7.64 -1.74
C ASP A 65 0.10 6.75 -2.99
N HIS A 66 0.40 5.45 -2.84
CA HIS A 66 0.35 4.44 -3.90
C HIS A 66 -0.79 3.43 -3.74
N LEU A 67 -1.64 3.60 -2.71
CA LEU A 67 -2.76 2.70 -2.43
C LEU A 67 -4.11 3.36 -2.75
N GLY A 68 -4.98 2.63 -3.44
CA GLY A 68 -6.28 3.10 -3.88
C GLY A 68 -7.44 2.71 -2.94
N GLU A 69 -8.61 3.29 -3.18
CA GLU A 69 -9.82 3.04 -2.39
C GLU A 69 -10.41 1.63 -2.56
N TYR A 70 -10.06 0.92 -3.64
CA TYR A 70 -10.63 -0.39 -4.01
C TYR A 70 -9.60 -1.51 -4.04
N GLU A 71 -8.54 -1.39 -3.24
CA GLU A 71 -7.53 -2.42 -3.15
C GLU A 71 -8.10 -3.72 -2.55
N SER A 72 -7.55 -4.84 -3.00
CA SER A 72 -7.90 -6.16 -2.46
C SER A 72 -7.36 -6.32 -1.03
N ILE A 73 -8.25 -6.65 -0.09
CA ILE A 73 -7.87 -6.93 1.31
C ILE A 73 -6.86 -8.07 1.41
N ASP A 74 -6.97 -9.07 0.53
CA ASP A 74 -6.04 -10.20 0.51
C ASP A 74 -4.67 -9.79 -0.03
N GLU A 75 -4.61 -8.92 -1.05
CA GLU A 75 -3.33 -8.39 -1.55
C GLU A 75 -2.67 -7.45 -0.55
N LEU A 76 -3.43 -6.58 0.12
CA LEU A 76 -2.92 -5.74 1.20
C LEU A 76 -2.37 -6.58 2.35
N ASN A 77 -3.06 -7.66 2.71
CA ASN A 77 -2.58 -8.56 3.75
C ASN A 77 -1.31 -9.30 3.31
N HIS A 78 -1.23 -9.71 2.05
CA HIS A 78 -0.04 -10.33 1.51
C HIS A 78 1.14 -9.36 1.45
N LEU A 79 0.93 -8.12 1.00
CA LEU A 79 1.93 -7.05 1.05
C LEU A 79 2.46 -6.85 2.47
N ALA A 80 1.57 -6.78 3.46
CA ALA A 80 1.97 -6.64 4.86
C ALA A 80 2.82 -7.81 5.35
N HIS A 81 2.53 -9.03 4.94
CA HIS A 81 3.38 -10.19 5.25
C HIS A 81 4.74 -10.08 4.59
N VAL A 82 4.80 -9.74 3.30
CA VAL A 82 6.07 -9.57 2.58
C VAL A 82 6.92 -8.48 3.24
N LEU A 83 6.33 -7.34 3.59
CA LEU A 83 7.04 -6.27 4.30
C LEU A 83 7.46 -6.67 5.74
N SER A 84 6.68 -7.54 6.42
CA SER A 84 7.04 -8.03 7.76
C SER A 84 8.27 -8.93 7.77
N ASP A 85 8.61 -9.54 6.64
CA ASP A 85 9.79 -10.39 6.48
C ASP A 85 11.06 -9.59 6.20
N LEU A 86 10.94 -8.29 5.91
CA LEU A 86 12.05 -7.38 5.69
C LEU A 86 12.65 -6.90 7.02
N ASP A 87 13.96 -6.69 7.05
CA ASP A 87 14.58 -6.01 8.17
C ASP A 87 14.41 -4.47 8.05
N GLN A 88 14.84 -3.74 9.08
CA GLN A 88 14.70 -2.29 9.13
C GLN A 88 15.42 -1.58 7.96
N SER A 89 16.60 -2.06 7.57
CA SER A 89 17.38 -1.49 6.47
C SER A 89 16.69 -1.70 5.12
N ASP A 90 16.04 -2.87 4.94
CA ASP A 90 15.29 -3.16 3.74
C ASP A 90 13.98 -2.36 3.67
N ILE A 91 13.32 -2.10 4.82
CA ILE A 91 12.16 -1.19 4.88
C ILE A 91 12.57 0.23 4.47
N GLU A 92 13.66 0.77 5.02
CA GLU A 92 14.19 2.09 4.64
C GLU A 92 14.54 2.18 3.15
N LYS A 93 15.12 1.11 2.60
CA LYS A 93 15.39 1.00 1.16
C LYS A 93 14.09 0.95 0.35
N PHE A 94 13.11 0.16 0.78
CA PHE A 94 11.79 0.09 0.14
C PHE A 94 11.12 1.47 0.11
N GLU A 95 11.10 2.19 1.23
CA GLU A 95 10.58 3.55 1.33
C GLU A 95 11.29 4.52 0.37
N ALA A 96 12.62 4.42 0.27
CA ALA A 96 13.40 5.25 -0.64
C ALA A 96 13.09 4.95 -2.12
N VAL A 97 12.87 3.69 -2.48
CA VAL A 97 12.52 3.31 -3.87
C VAL A 97 11.11 3.76 -4.22
N ILE A 98 10.12 3.58 -3.35
CA ILE A 98 8.75 4.04 -3.65
C ILE A 98 8.65 5.56 -3.76
N ASP A 99 9.48 6.33 -3.02
CA ASP A 99 9.58 7.79 -3.16
C ASP A 99 10.04 8.22 -4.56
N SER A 100 10.87 7.40 -5.23
CA SER A 100 11.25 7.63 -6.62
C SER A 100 10.11 7.43 -7.62
N GLY A 101 9.03 6.77 -7.23
CA GLY A 101 7.88 6.43 -8.07
C GLY A 101 8.10 5.21 -8.96
N GLU A 102 9.17 4.44 -8.75
CA GLU A 102 9.42 3.22 -9.51
C GLU A 102 8.60 2.05 -8.95
N TYR A 103 7.94 1.27 -9.83
CA TYR A 103 7.14 0.09 -9.47
C TYR A 103 6.09 0.35 -8.38
N THR A 104 5.37 1.47 -8.49
CA THR A 104 4.36 1.91 -7.50
C THR A 104 2.95 2.03 -8.07
N GLY A 105 2.71 1.51 -9.28
CA GLY A 105 1.44 1.68 -9.98
C GLY A 105 0.29 0.84 -9.42
N SER A 106 0.57 -0.16 -8.57
CA SER A 106 -0.42 -1.07 -7.98
C SER A 106 0.16 -1.82 -6.76
N VAL A 107 -0.71 -2.44 -5.95
CA VAL A 107 -0.28 -3.36 -4.87
C VAL A 107 0.56 -4.51 -5.43
N HIS A 108 0.23 -4.99 -6.63
CA HIS A 108 1.02 -5.99 -7.35
C HIS A 108 2.48 -5.52 -7.57
N ASP A 109 2.68 -4.28 -8.02
CA ASP A 109 4.02 -3.73 -8.23
C ASP A 109 4.77 -3.56 -6.91
N LEU A 110 4.09 -3.10 -5.85
CA LEU A 110 4.69 -2.96 -4.51
C LEU A 110 5.13 -4.31 -3.92
N ILE A 111 4.35 -5.37 -4.10
CA ILE A 111 4.72 -6.73 -3.68
C ILE A 111 5.98 -7.19 -4.42
N ASN A 112 6.00 -7.02 -5.75
CA ASN A 112 7.17 -7.39 -6.56
C ASN A 112 8.39 -6.55 -6.22
N LEU A 113 8.23 -5.24 -5.98
CA LEU A 113 9.32 -4.37 -5.55
C LEU A 113 9.93 -4.85 -4.22
N ALA A 114 9.09 -5.10 -3.22
CA ALA A 114 9.55 -5.59 -1.91
C ALA A 114 10.34 -6.91 -1.99
N GLN A 115 10.05 -7.74 -3.00
CA GLN A 115 10.75 -9.00 -3.26
C GLN A 115 12.01 -8.86 -4.14
N ASN A 116 12.33 -7.67 -4.62
CA ASN A 116 13.43 -7.38 -5.53
C ASN A 116 14.30 -6.19 -5.07
N LEU A 117 14.39 -5.94 -3.76
CA LEU A 117 15.20 -4.86 -3.22
C LEU A 117 16.71 -5.03 -3.47
N ASP A 118 17.14 -6.24 -3.81
CA ASP A 118 18.50 -6.54 -4.26
C ASP A 118 18.87 -5.90 -5.61
N CYS A 119 17.87 -5.43 -6.38
CA CYS A 119 18.09 -4.63 -7.58
C CYS A 119 18.47 -3.16 -7.30
N TYR A 120 18.46 -2.74 -6.04
CA TYR A 120 18.71 -1.37 -5.63
C TYR A 120 19.82 -1.29 -4.59
N ASP A 121 20.68 -0.29 -4.74
CA ASP A 121 21.64 0.10 -3.72
C ASP A 121 21.09 1.33 -2.97
N PHE A 122 21.24 1.33 -1.66
CA PHE A 122 20.76 2.39 -0.77
C PHE A 122 21.88 2.84 0.16
N TYR A 123 22.14 4.14 0.20
CA TYR A 123 23.12 4.78 1.06
C TYR A 123 22.40 5.64 2.10
N PRO A 124 22.20 5.14 3.33
CA PRO A 124 21.49 5.85 4.36
C PRO A 124 22.20 7.14 4.79
N GLY A 125 21.43 8.19 5.03
CA GLY A 125 21.94 9.48 5.49
C GLY A 125 22.62 10.34 4.42
N ILE A 126 22.65 9.92 3.16
CA ILE A 126 23.17 10.71 2.05
C ILE A 126 22.03 11.51 1.43
N ASP A 127 22.04 12.83 1.67
CA ASP A 127 20.95 13.74 1.33
C ASP A 127 21.35 14.85 0.34
N SER A 128 22.59 14.84 -0.12
CA SER A 128 23.14 15.89 -0.98
C SER A 128 24.20 15.37 -1.95
N GLU A 129 24.38 16.09 -3.05
CA GLU A 129 25.41 15.78 -4.04
C GLU A 129 26.82 15.84 -3.45
N GLU A 130 27.08 16.80 -2.52
CA GLU A 130 28.37 16.88 -1.83
C GLU A 130 28.62 15.62 -0.96
N ALA A 131 27.60 15.18 -0.17
CA ALA A 131 27.71 13.99 0.67
C ALA A 131 27.92 12.74 -0.19
N LEU A 132 27.19 12.61 -1.31
CA LEU A 132 27.36 11.51 -2.25
C LEU A 132 28.77 11.49 -2.85
N GLY A 133 29.26 12.64 -3.28
CA GLY A 133 30.62 12.77 -3.82
C GLY A 133 31.69 12.38 -2.81
N ARG A 134 31.52 12.75 -1.53
CA ARG A 134 32.44 12.34 -0.46
C ARG A 134 32.46 10.83 -0.24
N VAL A 135 31.30 10.19 -0.13
CA VAL A 135 31.21 8.72 0.02
C VAL A 135 31.88 8.02 -1.15
N TYR A 136 31.63 8.45 -2.38
CA TYR A 136 32.22 7.82 -3.55
C TYR A 136 33.75 7.97 -3.63
N ILE A 137 34.28 9.10 -3.21
CA ILE A 137 35.73 9.36 -3.26
C ILE A 137 36.45 8.86 -2.01
N GLU A 138 35.94 9.19 -0.80
CA GLU A 138 36.64 8.97 0.46
C GLU A 138 36.40 7.56 1.02
N GLU A 139 35.20 6.95 0.80
CA GLU A 139 34.87 5.65 1.37
C GLU A 139 34.93 4.52 0.32
N MET A 140 34.44 4.77 -0.90
CA MET A 140 34.39 3.76 -1.96
C MET A 140 35.60 3.78 -2.89
N GLU A 141 36.46 4.80 -2.76
CA GLU A 141 37.67 4.96 -3.57
C GLU A 141 37.42 4.85 -5.08
N MET A 142 36.25 5.35 -5.55
CA MET A 142 35.83 5.27 -6.97
C MET A 142 36.78 6.05 -7.88
N LEU A 143 37.54 7.01 -7.37
CA LEU A 143 38.56 7.76 -8.04
C LEU A 143 39.74 7.94 -7.08
N ASP A 144 40.94 7.61 -7.51
CA ASP A 144 42.18 7.83 -6.76
C ASP A 144 42.54 9.33 -6.77
N VAL A 145 42.24 10.02 -5.69
CA VAL A 145 42.52 11.43 -5.48
C VAL A 145 43.62 11.56 -4.44
N PRO A 146 44.80 12.16 -4.78
CA PRO A 146 45.86 12.34 -3.79
C PRO A 146 45.43 13.20 -2.60
N ASP A 147 45.91 12.87 -1.40
CA ASP A 147 45.51 13.52 -0.14
C ASP A 147 45.73 15.05 -0.15
N ASP A 148 46.75 15.52 -0.84
CA ASP A 148 47.08 16.94 -0.99
C ASP A 148 46.13 17.69 -1.93
N VAL A 149 45.37 16.97 -2.75
CA VAL A 149 44.34 17.49 -3.66
C VAL A 149 42.95 17.47 -3.06
N LEU A 150 42.63 16.51 -2.16
CA LEU A 150 41.32 16.35 -1.56
C LEU A 150 40.71 17.64 -0.98
N PRO A 151 41.48 18.57 -0.32
CA PRO A 151 40.96 19.82 0.19
C PRO A 151 40.44 20.78 -0.89
N TYR A 152 40.82 20.56 -2.14
CA TYR A 152 40.45 21.37 -3.31
C TYR A 152 39.51 20.66 -4.26
N PHE A 153 39.14 19.42 -3.96
CA PHE A 153 38.27 18.60 -4.79
C PHE A 153 36.82 19.08 -4.70
N ASP A 154 36.16 19.19 -5.83
CA ASP A 154 34.76 19.59 -5.93
C ASP A 154 33.85 18.34 -5.78
N PHE A 155 33.55 17.96 -4.52
CA PHE A 155 32.72 16.80 -4.20
C PHE A 155 31.29 16.98 -4.68
N GLU A 156 30.74 18.21 -4.67
CA GLU A 156 29.37 18.48 -5.13
C GLU A 156 29.25 18.24 -6.64
N ALA A 157 30.20 18.75 -7.43
CA ALA A 157 30.21 18.50 -8.87
C ALA A 157 30.36 17.03 -9.21
N TYR A 158 31.26 16.32 -8.50
CA TYR A 158 31.47 14.88 -8.71
C TYR A 158 30.20 14.08 -8.32
N GLY A 159 29.60 14.34 -7.17
CA GLY A 159 28.39 13.65 -6.71
C GLY A 159 27.19 13.90 -7.61
N ARG A 160 27.05 15.13 -8.14
CA ARG A 160 26.02 15.41 -9.15
C ARG A 160 26.18 14.58 -10.41
N ASP A 161 27.42 14.49 -10.93
CA ASP A 161 27.70 13.71 -12.12
C ASP A 161 27.50 12.20 -11.84
N ALA A 162 27.89 11.72 -10.65
CA ALA A 162 27.64 10.36 -10.21
C ALA A 162 26.14 10.06 -10.16
N ARG A 163 25.35 10.90 -9.49
CA ARG A 163 23.89 10.73 -9.41
C ARG A 163 23.23 10.67 -10.79
N ILE A 164 23.67 11.51 -11.72
CA ILE A 164 23.14 11.50 -13.10
C ILE A 164 23.51 10.20 -13.81
N ASN A 165 24.74 9.71 -13.63
CA ASN A 165 25.20 8.47 -14.25
C ASN A 165 24.50 7.22 -13.69
N ASP A 166 24.24 7.20 -12.37
CA ASP A 166 23.55 6.11 -11.69
C ASP A 166 22.04 6.14 -11.94
N GLY A 167 21.51 7.30 -12.37
CA GLY A 167 20.07 7.54 -12.43
C GLY A 167 19.43 7.60 -11.03
N GLY A 168 20.23 7.96 -10.02
CA GLY A 168 19.82 7.87 -8.62
C GLY A 168 18.96 9.04 -8.14
N HIS A 169 18.33 8.82 -6.99
CA HIS A 169 17.37 9.71 -6.35
C HIS A 169 17.73 9.94 -4.88
N PHE A 170 17.63 11.19 -4.39
CA PHE A 170 17.67 11.50 -2.96
C PHE A 170 16.25 11.38 -2.41
N ALA A 171 16.04 10.37 -1.57
CA ALA A 171 14.79 10.05 -0.92
C ALA A 171 14.83 10.38 0.59
N PRO A 172 13.71 10.40 1.28
CA PRO A 172 13.70 10.38 2.73
C PRO A 172 14.57 9.22 3.27
N GLY A 173 15.55 9.57 4.12
CA GLY A 173 16.45 8.58 4.70
C GLY A 173 17.76 8.34 3.95
N GLY A 174 17.91 8.69 2.67
CA GLY A 174 19.17 8.49 1.97
C GLY A 174 19.12 8.62 0.45
N TYR A 175 20.17 8.12 -0.19
CA TYR A 175 20.31 8.07 -1.65
C TYR A 175 20.07 6.65 -2.16
N VAL A 176 19.26 6.49 -3.19
CA VAL A 176 18.90 5.19 -3.79
C VAL A 176 19.07 5.22 -5.31
N PHE A 177 19.49 4.10 -5.88
CA PHE A 177 19.55 3.90 -7.33
C PHE A 177 19.43 2.43 -7.70
N ASN A 178 18.98 2.15 -8.93
CA ASN A 178 18.98 0.79 -9.47
C ASN A 178 20.41 0.38 -9.86
N ASN A 179 20.93 -0.71 -9.31
CA ASN A 179 22.30 -1.18 -9.50
C ASN A 179 22.53 -1.95 -10.82
N GLY A 180 21.56 -1.87 -11.74
CA GLY A 180 21.55 -2.63 -13.00
C GLY A 180 20.91 -4.01 -12.88
N GLY A 181 20.40 -4.38 -11.70
CA GLY A 181 19.57 -5.55 -11.47
C GLY A 181 18.28 -5.46 -12.27
N LYS A 182 17.78 -6.61 -12.73
CA LYS A 182 16.49 -6.69 -13.40
C LYS A 182 15.46 -7.22 -12.42
N LEU A 183 14.42 -6.46 -12.19
CA LEU A 183 13.28 -6.88 -11.39
C LEU A 183 12.68 -8.16 -12.01
N VAL A 184 12.52 -9.18 -11.18
CA VAL A 184 11.91 -10.45 -11.54
C VAL A 184 10.49 -10.44 -10.99
N GLU A 185 9.49 -10.55 -11.86
CA GLU A 185 8.11 -10.71 -11.43
C GLU A 185 7.98 -12.06 -10.73
N ARG A 186 7.77 -12.03 -9.40
CA ARG A 186 7.61 -13.22 -8.54
C ARG A 186 6.18 -13.40 -8.09
N TYR A 187 5.43 -12.33 -8.03
CA TYR A 187 4.01 -12.29 -7.72
C TYR A 187 3.25 -11.90 -9.00
N HIS A 188 2.35 -12.77 -9.48
CA HIS A 188 1.59 -12.58 -10.74
C HIS A 188 0.11 -12.25 -10.48
N GLY A 189 -0.32 -12.19 -9.22
CA GLY A 189 -1.67 -11.82 -8.81
C GLY A 189 -2.27 -12.73 -7.74
N MET A 190 -3.58 -12.60 -7.53
CA MET A 190 -4.33 -13.24 -6.44
C MET A 190 -4.12 -14.74 -6.29
N GLU A 191 -3.79 -15.44 -7.39
CA GLU A 191 -3.59 -16.90 -7.36
C GLU A 191 -2.31 -17.30 -6.61
N ASP A 192 -1.30 -16.41 -6.59
CA ASP A 192 -0.03 -16.62 -5.92
C ASP A 192 -0.07 -16.32 -4.42
N ILE A 193 -1.14 -15.68 -3.94
CA ILE A 193 -1.28 -15.40 -2.51
C ILE A 193 -1.41 -16.72 -1.73
N PRO A 194 -0.52 -16.98 -0.75
CA PRO A 194 -0.64 -18.14 0.12
C PRO A 194 -2.01 -18.20 0.80
N PRO A 195 -2.61 -19.39 0.97
CA PRO A 195 -3.93 -19.53 1.58
C PRO A 195 -4.05 -18.87 2.97
N GLU A 196 -2.97 -18.88 3.76
CA GLU A 196 -2.88 -18.25 5.07
C GLU A 196 -2.90 -16.73 5.04
N HIS A 197 -2.55 -16.10 3.91
CA HIS A 197 -2.63 -14.65 3.71
C HIS A 197 -3.96 -14.19 3.14
N ARG A 198 -4.82 -15.11 2.69
CA ARG A 198 -6.17 -14.81 2.20
C ARG A 198 -7.11 -14.73 3.36
N ILE A 199 -7.54 -13.53 3.69
CA ILE A 199 -8.32 -13.24 4.90
C ILE A 199 -9.74 -12.76 4.61
N PHE A 200 -10.02 -12.32 3.38
CA PHE A 200 -11.32 -11.80 3.02
C PHE A 200 -12.34 -12.93 2.90
N ALA A 201 -13.25 -12.98 3.86
CA ALA A 201 -14.39 -13.90 3.84
C ALA A 201 -15.57 -13.27 4.59
N TYR A 202 -16.76 -13.36 4.03
CA TYR A 202 -17.95 -12.87 4.72
C TYR A 202 -18.18 -13.60 6.04
N PRO A 203 -18.74 -12.90 7.04
CA PRO A 203 -19.12 -13.52 8.31
C PRO A 203 -20.11 -14.67 8.09
N LYS A 204 -19.92 -15.78 8.80
CA LYS A 204 -20.86 -16.89 8.77
C LYS A 204 -22.13 -16.51 9.52
N LEU A 205 -23.23 -16.33 8.78
CA LEU A 205 -24.54 -16.10 9.35
C LEU A 205 -25.21 -17.44 9.71
N ASN A 206 -25.86 -17.50 10.86
CA ASN A 206 -26.76 -18.63 11.16
C ASN A 206 -28.06 -18.51 10.33
N ILE A 207 -28.85 -19.61 10.27
CA ILE A 207 -30.06 -19.69 9.44
C ILE A 207 -31.03 -18.53 9.73
N ARG A 208 -31.19 -18.16 11.01
CA ARG A 208 -32.11 -17.08 11.43
C ARG A 208 -31.60 -15.72 10.95
N GLU A 209 -30.30 -15.46 11.06
CA GLU A 209 -29.66 -14.25 10.59
C GLU A 209 -29.75 -14.15 9.04
N GLN A 210 -29.52 -15.26 8.33
CA GLN A 210 -29.67 -15.31 6.87
C GLN A 210 -31.11 -14.96 6.43
N MET A 211 -32.11 -15.60 7.06
CA MET A 211 -33.52 -15.32 6.73
C MET A 211 -33.88 -13.85 6.98
N ALA A 212 -33.42 -13.29 8.11
CA ALA A 212 -33.62 -11.88 8.41
C ALA A 212 -32.98 -10.95 7.39
N ALA A 213 -31.75 -11.26 6.98
CA ALA A 213 -31.02 -10.50 5.95
C ALA A 213 -31.74 -10.53 4.59
N TYR A 214 -32.17 -11.70 4.14
CA TYR A 214 -32.93 -11.83 2.89
C TYR A 214 -34.27 -11.07 2.95
N GLN A 215 -34.98 -11.14 4.08
CA GLN A 215 -36.23 -10.40 4.24
C GLN A 215 -36.00 -8.89 4.13
N GLU A 216 -34.96 -8.37 4.75
CA GLU A 216 -34.58 -6.95 4.68
C GLU A 216 -34.26 -6.50 3.24
N VAL A 217 -33.55 -7.34 2.45
CA VAL A 217 -33.26 -7.08 1.05
C VAL A 217 -34.56 -7.01 0.21
N ILE A 218 -35.50 -7.94 0.44
CA ILE A 218 -36.80 -7.96 -0.23
C ILE A 218 -37.60 -6.70 0.10
N ASP A 219 -37.71 -6.35 1.37
CA ASP A 219 -38.45 -5.18 1.83
C ASP A 219 -37.87 -3.87 1.26
N ARG A 220 -36.54 -3.76 1.18
CA ARG A 220 -35.83 -2.62 0.59
C ARG A 220 -36.11 -2.51 -0.93
N SER A 221 -36.09 -3.64 -1.64
CA SER A 221 -36.38 -3.68 -3.07
C SER A 221 -37.82 -3.25 -3.37
N ALA A 222 -38.77 -3.71 -2.57
CA ALA A 222 -40.19 -3.34 -2.69
C ALA A 222 -40.41 -1.81 -2.47
N LEU A 223 -39.72 -1.23 -1.46
CA LEU A 223 -39.79 0.21 -1.19
C LEU A 223 -39.19 1.06 -2.33
N ASN A 224 -38.13 0.58 -2.95
CA ASN A 224 -37.49 1.27 -4.08
C ASN A 224 -38.40 1.23 -5.34
N GLU A 225 -39.04 0.12 -5.61
CA GLU A 225 -40.02 0.01 -6.71
C GLU A 225 -41.24 0.92 -6.48
N GLU A 226 -41.73 1.05 -5.26
CA GLU A 226 -42.83 1.95 -4.93
C GLU A 226 -42.44 3.41 -5.10
N LYS A 227 -41.25 3.82 -4.67
CA LYS A 227 -40.72 5.19 -4.90
C LYS A 227 -40.56 5.52 -6.38
N GLN A 228 -40.16 4.56 -7.22
CA GLN A 228 -40.05 4.77 -8.67
C GLN A 228 -41.40 4.86 -9.40
N ARG A 229 -42.45 4.27 -8.82
CA ARG A 229 -43.83 4.33 -9.38
C ARG A 229 -44.60 5.59 -9.02
N LEU A 230 -44.17 6.35 -8.00
CA LEU A 230 -44.76 7.61 -7.64
C LEU A 230 -44.39 8.67 -8.70
N PRO A 231 -45.38 9.28 -9.41
CA PRO A 231 -45.10 10.31 -10.37
C PRO A 231 -44.48 11.52 -9.68
N ALA A 232 -43.41 12.06 -10.26
CA ALA A 232 -42.83 13.31 -9.80
C ALA A 232 -43.93 14.35 -9.68
N SER A 233 -44.27 14.79 -8.47
CA SER A 233 -45.20 15.88 -8.23
C SER A 233 -44.63 17.12 -8.96
N ARG A 234 -45.31 17.58 -9.99
CA ARG A 234 -45.04 18.87 -10.59
C ARG A 234 -45.09 19.93 -9.49
N GLU A 235 -43.96 20.50 -9.15
CA GLU A 235 -43.92 21.82 -8.56
C GLU A 235 -44.31 22.81 -9.71
N GLU A 236 -45.60 23.15 -9.79
CA GLU A 236 -46.06 24.34 -10.47
C GLU A 236 -46.05 25.50 -9.49
N ARG A 237 -45.25 26.50 -9.85
CA ARG A 237 -45.21 27.93 -9.51
C ARG A 237 -44.07 28.39 -8.62
#